data_3a43ad612062170b05467ae23e16911c
#
_entry.id   3a43ad612062170b05467ae23e16911c
#
_cell.length_a   1.000
_cell.length_b   1.000
_cell.length_c   1.000
_cell.angle_alpha   90.00
_cell.angle_beta   90.00
_cell.angle_gamma   90.00
#
_symmetry.space_group_name_H-M   'P 1'
#
loop_
_entity.id
_entity.type
_entity.pdbx_description
1 polymer ?
#
loop_
_entity_poly.entity_id
_entity_poly.type
_entity_poly.pdbx_seq_one_letter_code
_entity_poly.pdbx_strand_id
1 'polypeptide(L)'
;MIAIIDYGAGNIFSVKNALDYLGFENKLTNRKEDLINADALILPGVGAFPWAMNMLKLSGLIDTIKEQATKKPFLGICLGMQLLFDKSFEFEECKGLELIGGYVDKINEPDLVIPHMGWNKLEVNHDCHLFDGLTDNEYVYFVHSYKAFCDNKNLFAYCEYGSKVPAVVSDGKFIYGCQFHPEKSGKTGLKILENFAKMSQEVE
;
A
#
# COMPACT_ATOMS: atom_id res chain seq x y z
N MET A 1 0.71 -17.20 -8.01
CA MET A 1 1.78 -16.81 -7.00
C MET A 1 1.84 -15.30 -6.85
N ILE A 2 1.91 -14.78 -5.64
CA ILE A 2 2.05 -13.33 -5.33
C ILE A 2 3.53 -13.01 -5.11
N ALA A 3 4.09 -12.02 -5.83
CA ALA A 3 5.45 -11.57 -5.59
C ALA A 3 5.46 -10.40 -4.59
N ILE A 4 6.19 -10.57 -3.48
CA ILE A 4 6.46 -9.52 -2.49
C ILE A 4 7.81 -8.93 -2.85
N ILE A 5 7.83 -7.64 -3.20
CA ILE A 5 9.01 -6.96 -3.71
C ILE A 5 9.97 -6.67 -2.56
N ASP A 6 11.16 -7.29 -2.64
CA ASP A 6 12.27 -7.06 -1.70
C ASP A 6 13.28 -6.11 -2.33
N TYR A 7 13.19 -4.84 -1.98
CA TYR A 7 14.13 -3.80 -2.41
C TYR A 7 15.03 -3.31 -1.25
N GLY A 8 15.08 -4.09 -0.15
CA GLY A 8 15.87 -3.77 1.03
C GLY A 8 15.15 -2.91 2.07
N ALA A 9 13.85 -2.66 1.89
CA ALA A 9 13.00 -1.93 2.83
C ALA A 9 11.66 -2.63 3.02
N GLY A 10 11.07 -2.47 4.19
CA GLY A 10 9.72 -2.98 4.47
C GLY A 10 9.67 -4.08 5.53
N ASN A 11 8.47 -4.27 6.07
CA ASN A 11 8.14 -5.38 6.97
C ASN A 11 7.75 -6.61 6.14
N ILE A 12 8.67 -7.04 5.25
CA ILE A 12 8.42 -8.05 4.22
C ILE A 12 8.01 -9.40 4.82
N PHE A 13 8.63 -9.80 5.94
CA PHE A 13 8.33 -11.09 6.57
C PHE A 13 6.94 -11.14 7.21
N SER A 14 6.44 -10.03 7.77
CA SER A 14 5.09 -10.00 8.33
C SER A 14 4.03 -10.12 7.24
N VAL A 15 4.22 -9.48 6.10
CA VAL A 15 3.33 -9.61 4.93
C VAL A 15 3.38 -11.03 4.39
N LYS A 16 4.59 -11.60 4.23
CA LYS A 16 4.78 -12.99 3.81
C LYS A 16 4.05 -13.96 4.73
N ASN A 17 4.28 -13.85 6.05
CA ASN A 17 3.66 -14.74 7.05
C ASN A 17 2.13 -14.63 7.05
N ALA A 18 1.58 -13.42 6.82
CA ALA A 18 0.13 -13.23 6.70
C ALA A 18 -0.44 -13.95 5.47
N LEU A 19 0.24 -13.88 4.31
CA LEU A 19 -0.17 -14.61 3.11
C LEU A 19 -0.01 -16.12 3.26
N ASP A 20 1.07 -16.60 3.91
CA ASP A 20 1.27 -18.01 4.24
C ASP A 20 0.14 -18.54 5.15
N TYR A 21 -0.24 -17.75 6.18
CA TYR A 21 -1.35 -18.07 7.07
C TYR A 21 -2.69 -18.18 6.34
N LEU A 22 -2.90 -17.33 5.33
CA LEU A 22 -4.09 -17.33 4.47
C LEU A 22 -4.06 -18.42 3.40
N GLY A 23 -2.92 -19.13 3.24
CA GLY A 23 -2.77 -20.24 2.29
C GLY A 23 -2.49 -19.81 0.85
N PHE A 24 -2.07 -18.56 0.61
CA PHE A 24 -1.72 -18.08 -0.72
C PHE A 24 -0.23 -18.27 -1.04
N GLU A 25 0.04 -18.86 -2.21
CA GLU A 25 1.40 -18.99 -2.72
C GLU A 25 2.02 -17.61 -2.94
N ASN A 26 3.16 -17.37 -2.27
CA ASN A 26 3.85 -16.10 -2.33
C ASN A 26 5.36 -16.27 -2.28
N LYS A 27 6.08 -15.26 -2.79
CA LYS A 27 7.55 -15.28 -2.87
C LYS A 27 8.12 -13.90 -2.58
N LEU A 28 9.08 -13.82 -1.66
CA LEU A 28 9.97 -12.66 -1.54
C LEU A 28 10.96 -12.68 -2.69
N THR A 29 11.08 -11.56 -3.41
CA THR A 29 11.95 -11.49 -4.58
C THR A 29 12.40 -10.08 -4.92
N ASN A 30 13.62 -9.99 -5.44
CA ASN A 30 14.20 -8.80 -6.05
C ASN A 30 14.54 -9.03 -7.55
N ARG A 31 13.98 -10.07 -8.14
CA ARG A 31 14.25 -10.45 -9.53
C ARG A 31 13.12 -9.98 -10.44
N LYS A 32 13.48 -9.34 -11.56
CA LYS A 32 12.51 -8.86 -12.57
C LYS A 32 11.64 -9.99 -13.12
N GLU A 33 12.24 -11.14 -13.39
CA GLU A 33 11.54 -12.31 -13.94
C GLU A 33 10.42 -12.79 -13.02
N ASP A 34 10.64 -12.77 -11.70
CA ASP A 34 9.63 -13.15 -10.74
C ASP A 34 8.46 -12.16 -10.71
N LEU A 35 8.74 -10.84 -10.84
CA LEU A 35 7.69 -9.81 -10.92
C LEU A 35 6.86 -9.96 -12.20
N ILE A 36 7.52 -10.26 -13.31
CA ILE A 36 6.86 -10.46 -14.61
C ILE A 36 5.94 -11.69 -14.57
N ASN A 37 6.42 -12.78 -13.97
CA ASN A 37 5.71 -14.07 -13.95
C ASN A 37 4.69 -14.20 -12.79
N ALA A 38 4.68 -13.28 -11.85
CA ALA A 38 3.70 -13.29 -10.76
C ALA A 38 2.30 -12.87 -11.24
N ASP A 39 1.27 -13.36 -10.55
CA ASP A 39 -0.14 -13.03 -10.81
C ASP A 39 -0.55 -11.72 -10.11
N ALA A 40 0.13 -11.37 -9.02
CA ALA A 40 -0.04 -10.10 -8.31
C ALA A 40 1.26 -9.65 -7.64
N LEU A 41 1.38 -8.35 -7.35
CA LEU A 41 2.55 -7.75 -6.73
C LEU A 41 2.18 -7.04 -5.44
N ILE A 42 3.04 -7.17 -4.42
CA ILE A 42 2.95 -6.36 -3.20
C ILE A 42 4.25 -5.58 -3.03
N LEU A 43 4.13 -4.27 -2.81
CA LEU A 43 5.21 -3.36 -2.48
C LEU A 43 5.06 -2.92 -1.02
N PRO A 44 5.68 -3.61 -0.05
CA PRO A 44 5.74 -3.14 1.32
C PRO A 44 6.74 -2.01 1.45
N GLY A 45 6.59 -1.18 2.49
CA GLY A 45 7.58 -0.15 2.78
C GLY A 45 7.51 0.33 4.22
N VAL A 46 8.67 0.61 4.80
CA VAL A 46 8.84 1.32 6.08
C VAL A 46 10.03 2.27 5.98
N GLY A 47 10.04 3.31 6.84
CA GLY A 47 11.10 4.31 6.84
C GLY A 47 10.75 5.55 6.05
N ALA A 48 11.73 6.24 5.47
CA ALA A 48 11.56 7.51 4.79
C ALA A 48 11.42 7.36 3.28
N PHE A 49 10.56 8.19 2.69
CA PHE A 49 10.26 8.18 1.25
C PHE A 49 11.48 8.34 0.34
N PRO A 50 12.38 9.33 0.53
CA PRO A 50 13.54 9.48 -0.34
C PRO A 50 14.49 8.29 -0.26
N TRP A 51 14.65 7.73 0.94
CA TRP A 51 15.49 6.54 1.11
C TRP A 51 14.92 5.32 0.39
N ALA A 52 13.62 5.08 0.52
CA ALA A 52 12.94 3.96 -0.15
C ALA A 52 13.01 4.09 -1.68
N MET A 53 12.77 5.30 -2.24
CA MET A 53 12.93 5.55 -3.67
C MET A 53 14.37 5.33 -4.16
N ASN A 54 15.37 5.71 -3.36
CA ASN A 54 16.76 5.44 -3.68
C ASN A 54 17.04 3.92 -3.71
N MET A 55 16.55 3.16 -2.74
CA MET A 55 16.70 1.70 -2.71
C MET A 55 16.01 1.03 -3.91
N LEU A 56 14.79 1.46 -4.26
CA LEU A 56 14.11 1.00 -5.47
C LEU A 56 14.89 1.32 -6.74
N LYS A 57 15.50 2.51 -6.83
CA LYS A 57 16.35 2.89 -7.96
C LYS A 57 17.59 2.00 -8.07
N LEU A 58 18.24 1.74 -6.95
CA LEU A 58 19.43 0.87 -6.90
C LEU A 58 19.10 -0.59 -7.23
N SER A 59 17.89 -1.06 -6.88
CA SER A 59 17.45 -2.42 -7.24
C SER A 59 17.23 -2.60 -8.76
N GLY A 60 17.05 -1.51 -9.50
CA GLY A 60 16.73 -1.52 -10.94
C GLY A 60 15.33 -2.05 -11.27
N LEU A 61 14.42 -2.12 -10.28
CA LEU A 61 13.07 -2.71 -10.44
C LEU A 61 12.00 -1.70 -10.86
N ILE A 62 12.27 -0.37 -10.80
CA ILE A 62 11.25 0.67 -11.00
C ILE A 62 10.48 0.48 -12.31
N ASP A 63 11.16 0.31 -13.44
CA ASP A 63 10.51 0.20 -14.75
C ASP A 63 9.64 -1.07 -14.81
N THR A 64 10.14 -2.19 -14.27
CA THR A 64 9.37 -3.44 -14.21
C THR A 64 8.14 -3.30 -13.30
N ILE A 65 8.28 -2.65 -12.14
CA ILE A 65 7.17 -2.36 -11.22
C ILE A 65 6.12 -1.51 -11.94
N LYS A 66 6.51 -0.40 -12.54
CA LYS A 66 5.59 0.49 -13.27
C LYS A 66 4.86 -0.23 -14.40
N GLU A 67 5.56 -1.05 -15.15
CA GLU A 67 4.98 -1.82 -16.25
C GLU A 67 3.98 -2.87 -15.73
N GLN A 68 4.37 -3.65 -14.72
CA GLN A 68 3.54 -4.76 -14.23
C GLN A 68 2.34 -4.28 -13.40
N ALA A 69 2.45 -3.16 -12.68
CA ALA A 69 1.35 -2.56 -11.92
C ALA A 69 0.14 -2.14 -12.79
N THR A 70 0.34 -1.93 -14.10
CA THR A 70 -0.74 -1.63 -15.04
C THR A 70 -1.40 -2.87 -15.66
N LYS A 71 -0.88 -4.07 -15.38
CA LYS A 71 -1.30 -5.32 -16.02
C LYS A 71 -1.92 -6.32 -15.06
N LYS A 72 -1.63 -6.20 -13.77
CA LYS A 72 -2.04 -7.16 -12.73
C LYS A 72 -2.25 -6.47 -11.39
N PRO A 73 -2.97 -7.09 -10.45
CA PRO A 73 -3.19 -6.53 -9.12
C PRO A 73 -1.87 -6.15 -8.44
N PHE A 74 -1.82 -4.91 -7.96
CA PHE A 74 -0.67 -4.31 -7.28
C PHE A 74 -1.11 -3.67 -5.97
N LEU A 75 -0.47 -4.01 -4.85
CA LEU A 75 -0.76 -3.45 -3.54
C LEU A 75 0.47 -2.79 -2.91
N GLY A 76 0.40 -1.47 -2.71
CA GLY A 76 1.36 -0.75 -1.86
C GLY A 76 0.92 -0.78 -0.39
N ILE A 77 1.83 -1.08 0.55
CA ILE A 77 1.54 -1.11 1.98
C ILE A 77 2.36 -0.06 2.72
N CYS A 78 1.70 0.83 3.46
CA CYS A 78 2.25 1.91 4.26
C CYS A 78 3.13 2.84 3.41
N LEU A 79 4.44 2.87 3.60
CA LEU A 79 5.34 3.63 2.74
C LEU A 79 5.23 3.15 1.27
N GLY A 80 5.01 1.85 1.03
CA GLY A 80 4.76 1.32 -0.31
C GLY A 80 3.55 1.93 -1.00
N MET A 81 2.47 2.25 -0.27
CA MET A 81 1.36 3.05 -0.79
C MET A 81 1.79 4.47 -1.13
N GLN A 82 2.56 5.11 -0.25
CA GLN A 82 3.02 6.48 -0.48
C GLN A 82 3.89 6.60 -1.73
N LEU A 83 4.72 5.58 -2.00
CA LEU A 83 5.57 5.53 -3.19
C LEU A 83 4.78 5.50 -4.52
N LEU A 84 3.48 5.16 -4.50
CA LEU A 84 2.63 5.16 -5.71
C LEU A 84 2.40 6.56 -6.28
N PHE A 85 2.50 7.60 -5.47
CA PHE A 85 2.19 8.98 -5.83
C PHE A 85 3.27 9.62 -6.70
N ASP A 86 2.96 10.81 -7.25
CA ASP A 86 3.87 11.54 -8.12
C ASP A 86 5.13 11.98 -7.36
N LYS A 87 4.96 12.42 -6.10
CA LYS A 87 6.06 12.92 -5.28
C LYS A 87 5.74 12.94 -3.79
N SER A 88 6.79 13.15 -2.98
CA SER A 88 6.70 13.43 -1.56
C SER A 88 7.54 14.66 -1.20
N PHE A 89 7.11 15.35 -0.12
CA PHE A 89 7.85 16.44 0.52
C PHE A 89 8.50 16.03 1.84
N GLU A 90 8.67 14.74 2.08
CA GLU A 90 9.41 14.25 3.24
C GLU A 90 10.89 14.59 3.13
N PHE A 91 11.35 15.51 4.01
CA PHE A 91 12.68 16.12 4.05
C PHE A 91 13.01 17.02 2.83
N GLU A 92 12.76 16.54 1.63
CA GLU A 92 12.98 17.24 0.36
C GLU A 92 11.94 16.79 -0.68
N GLU A 93 11.79 17.53 -1.78
CA GLU A 93 10.94 17.08 -2.87
C GLU A 93 11.60 15.86 -3.56
N CYS A 94 10.93 14.72 -3.48
CA CYS A 94 11.38 13.48 -4.07
C CYS A 94 10.28 12.88 -4.96
N LYS A 95 10.62 12.52 -6.21
CA LYS A 95 9.69 11.85 -7.13
C LYS A 95 9.38 10.43 -6.67
N GLY A 96 8.11 10.03 -6.83
CA GLY A 96 7.63 8.68 -6.58
C GLY A 96 7.53 7.83 -7.85
N LEU A 97 6.68 6.82 -7.80
CA LEU A 97 6.41 5.92 -8.93
C LEU A 97 5.45 6.50 -9.96
N GLU A 98 4.74 7.58 -9.66
CA GLU A 98 3.80 8.26 -10.57
C GLU A 98 2.71 7.30 -11.11
N LEU A 99 2.21 6.42 -10.27
CA LEU A 99 1.16 5.44 -10.58
C LEU A 99 -0.24 5.95 -10.18
N ILE A 100 -0.31 6.82 -9.17
CA ILE A 100 -1.53 7.51 -8.72
C ILE A 100 -1.20 9.00 -8.61
N GLY A 101 -2.03 9.84 -9.22
CA GLY A 101 -1.85 11.29 -9.18
C GLY A 101 -2.00 11.87 -7.78
N GLY A 102 -1.12 12.80 -7.41
CA GLY A 102 -1.10 13.43 -6.11
C GLY A 102 0.28 13.46 -5.47
N TYR A 103 0.31 13.75 -4.18
CA TYR A 103 1.58 13.86 -3.44
C TYR A 103 1.45 13.41 -2.00
N VAL A 104 2.58 13.23 -1.35
CA VAL A 104 2.69 12.87 0.08
C VAL A 104 3.31 14.04 0.84
N ASP A 105 2.68 14.42 1.96
CA ASP A 105 3.19 15.49 2.82
C ASP A 105 2.90 15.18 4.29
N LYS A 106 3.54 15.95 5.17
CA LYS A 106 3.44 15.78 6.63
C LYS A 106 2.01 15.99 7.10
N ILE A 107 1.58 15.17 8.04
CA ILE A 107 0.35 15.42 8.80
C ILE A 107 0.57 16.65 9.65
N ASN A 108 -0.20 17.73 9.42
CA ASN A 108 -0.09 18.99 10.13
C ASN A 108 -1.35 19.24 10.95
N GLU A 109 -1.46 18.54 12.08
CA GLU A 109 -2.56 18.63 13.03
C GLU A 109 -1.97 19.03 14.41
N PRO A 110 -1.98 20.35 14.76
CA PRO A 110 -1.24 20.85 15.90
C PRO A 110 -1.70 20.30 17.25
N ASP A 111 -2.94 19.87 17.35
CA ASP A 111 -3.55 19.35 18.58
C ASP A 111 -3.45 17.83 18.71
N LEU A 112 -2.82 17.15 17.75
CA LEU A 112 -2.71 15.70 17.75
C LEU A 112 -1.25 15.22 17.83
N VAL A 113 -1.10 14.02 18.37
CA VAL A 113 0.23 13.38 18.46
C VAL A 113 0.64 12.86 17.09
N ILE A 114 1.81 13.28 16.62
CA ILE A 114 2.43 12.74 15.40
C ILE A 114 3.71 12.00 15.81
N PRO A 115 3.92 10.75 15.36
CA PRO A 115 3.17 10.02 14.30
C PRO A 115 1.73 9.66 14.71
N HIS A 116 0.83 9.61 13.72
CA HIS A 116 -0.47 8.95 13.83
C HIS A 116 -0.21 7.46 14.08
N MET A 117 -0.44 7.01 15.31
CA MET A 117 -0.17 5.64 15.73
C MET A 117 -1.36 5.09 16.51
N GLY A 118 -1.90 3.97 16.05
CA GLY A 118 -3.00 3.31 16.71
C GLY A 118 -4.06 2.77 15.76
N TRP A 119 -5.17 2.36 16.36
CA TRP A 119 -6.33 1.80 15.66
C TRP A 119 -7.34 2.88 15.38
N ASN A 120 -7.68 3.06 14.09
CA ASN A 120 -8.72 3.98 13.66
C ASN A 120 -9.74 3.26 12.80
N LYS A 121 -10.98 3.74 12.87
CA LYS A 121 -12.07 3.25 12.06
C LYS A 121 -11.82 3.54 10.58
N LEU A 122 -12.11 2.56 9.73
CA LEU A 122 -12.06 2.69 8.29
C LEU A 122 -13.42 3.21 7.78
N GLU A 123 -13.41 4.37 7.12
CA GLU A 123 -14.58 4.95 6.48
C GLU A 123 -14.47 4.74 4.97
N VAL A 124 -15.37 3.93 4.40
CA VAL A 124 -15.39 3.63 2.97
C VAL A 124 -15.99 4.80 2.20
N ASN A 125 -15.30 5.28 1.16
CA ASN A 125 -15.73 6.35 0.27
C ASN A 125 -16.20 5.82 -1.10
N HIS A 126 -15.46 4.85 -1.64
CA HIS A 126 -15.80 4.12 -2.86
C HIS A 126 -15.63 2.63 -2.60
N ASP A 127 -16.58 1.83 -3.08
CA ASP A 127 -16.49 0.38 -2.95
C ASP A 127 -15.44 -0.23 -3.89
N CYS A 128 -14.80 -1.30 -3.43
CA CYS A 128 -13.87 -2.09 -4.24
C CYS A 128 -13.71 -3.49 -3.63
N HIS A 129 -13.16 -4.41 -4.42
CA HIS A 129 -12.95 -5.81 -4.00
C HIS A 129 -12.12 -5.99 -2.72
N LEU A 130 -11.27 -5.01 -2.34
CA LEU A 130 -10.57 -5.09 -1.05
C LEU A 130 -11.52 -5.12 0.14
N PHE A 131 -12.74 -4.58 -0.01
CA PHE A 131 -13.72 -4.44 1.08
C PHE A 131 -14.76 -5.55 1.10
N ASP A 132 -14.68 -6.53 0.20
CA ASP A 132 -15.64 -7.63 0.13
C ASP A 132 -15.75 -8.37 1.46
N GLY A 133 -16.98 -8.39 2.02
CA GLY A 133 -17.30 -9.02 3.30
C GLY A 133 -16.84 -8.25 4.54
N LEU A 134 -16.38 -7.00 4.40
CA LEU A 134 -16.19 -6.08 5.54
C LEU A 134 -17.51 -5.48 5.99
N THR A 135 -17.55 -5.03 7.23
CA THR A 135 -18.70 -4.34 7.85
C THR A 135 -18.42 -2.84 7.98
N ASP A 136 -19.42 -2.06 8.37
CA ASP A 136 -19.29 -0.60 8.57
C ASP A 136 -18.48 -0.22 9.84
N ASN A 137 -17.98 -1.19 10.59
CA ASN A 137 -17.30 -0.93 11.87
C ASN A 137 -15.91 -1.59 11.95
N GLU A 138 -15.17 -1.47 10.87
CA GLU A 138 -13.83 -2.04 10.78
C GLU A 138 -12.75 -1.07 11.27
N TYR A 139 -11.79 -1.60 12.04
CA TYR A 139 -10.65 -0.86 12.55
C TYR A 139 -9.36 -1.44 12.00
N VAL A 140 -8.42 -0.54 11.66
CA VAL A 140 -7.10 -0.90 11.14
C VAL A 140 -5.99 -0.13 11.85
N TYR A 141 -4.77 -0.67 11.83
CA TYR A 141 -3.64 -0.16 12.57
C TYR A 141 -2.76 0.75 11.71
N PHE A 142 -2.59 1.99 12.14
CA PHE A 142 -1.75 3.01 11.51
C PHE A 142 -0.47 3.26 12.32
N VAL A 143 0.60 3.59 11.62
CA VAL A 143 1.85 4.14 12.17
C VAL A 143 2.57 4.95 11.11
N HIS A 144 2.27 6.25 11.00
CA HIS A 144 2.88 7.12 9.99
C HIS A 144 2.83 8.59 10.39
N SER A 145 3.74 9.42 9.84
CA SER A 145 3.79 10.87 10.05
C SER A 145 3.43 11.69 8.81
N TYR A 146 3.37 11.03 7.66
CA TYR A 146 3.04 11.62 6.37
C TYR A 146 1.79 10.96 5.81
N LYS A 147 0.97 11.73 5.07
CA LYS A 147 -0.24 11.24 4.42
C LYS A 147 -0.26 11.63 2.94
N ALA A 148 -1.00 10.89 2.16
CA ALA A 148 -1.25 11.22 0.77
C ALA A 148 -2.28 12.34 0.63
N PHE A 149 -2.14 13.12 -0.45
CA PHE A 149 -3.11 14.09 -0.96
C PHE A 149 -3.42 13.71 -2.40
N CYS A 150 -4.63 13.26 -2.65
CA CYS A 150 -5.08 12.79 -3.95
C CYS A 150 -6.51 13.24 -4.27
N ASP A 151 -6.89 13.12 -5.53
CA ASP A 151 -8.26 13.37 -5.96
C ASP A 151 -9.25 12.40 -5.31
N ASN A 152 -10.48 12.85 -5.12
CA ASN A 152 -11.54 12.02 -4.50
C ASN A 152 -11.79 10.71 -5.27
N LYS A 153 -11.60 10.70 -6.59
CA LYS A 153 -11.74 9.49 -7.43
C LYS A 153 -10.75 8.37 -7.07
N ASN A 154 -9.60 8.74 -6.48
CA ASN A 154 -8.57 7.80 -6.05
C ASN A 154 -8.64 7.47 -4.55
N LEU A 155 -9.50 8.17 -3.78
CA LEU A 155 -9.67 7.96 -2.34
C LEU A 155 -10.77 6.92 -2.10
N PHE A 156 -10.41 5.68 -1.86
CA PHE A 156 -11.37 4.58 -1.67
C PHE A 156 -11.83 4.42 -0.21
N ALA A 157 -10.92 4.64 0.74
CA ALA A 157 -11.28 4.73 2.16
C ALA A 157 -10.37 5.71 2.88
N TYR A 158 -10.84 6.24 4.01
CA TYR A 158 -10.10 7.15 4.87
C TYR A 158 -10.35 6.84 6.35
N CYS A 159 -9.56 7.41 7.23
CA CYS A 159 -9.88 7.55 8.64
C CYS A 159 -9.84 9.03 9.03
N GLU A 160 -10.53 9.38 10.12
CA GLU A 160 -10.49 10.73 10.70
C GLU A 160 -9.38 10.80 11.74
N TYR A 161 -8.42 11.71 11.51
CA TYR A 161 -7.37 12.03 12.48
C TYR A 161 -7.04 13.52 12.41
N GLY A 162 -7.93 14.34 13.00
CA GLY A 162 -7.94 15.81 12.85
C GLY A 162 -8.41 16.27 11.48
N SER A 163 -8.02 15.55 10.46
CA SER A 163 -8.49 15.69 9.08
C SER A 163 -8.64 14.31 8.44
N LYS A 164 -9.17 14.25 7.23
CA LYS A 164 -9.21 13.01 6.46
C LYS A 164 -7.80 12.54 6.14
N VAL A 165 -7.51 11.30 6.54
CA VAL A 165 -6.27 10.60 6.21
C VAL A 165 -6.61 9.47 5.25
N PRO A 166 -6.14 9.50 3.99
CA PRO A 166 -6.33 8.41 3.04
C PRO A 166 -5.82 7.08 3.62
N ALA A 167 -6.74 6.14 3.81
CA ALA A 167 -6.45 4.82 4.33
C ALA A 167 -6.30 3.79 3.21
N VAL A 168 -7.16 3.89 2.17
CA VAL A 168 -7.04 3.08 0.95
C VAL A 168 -7.16 4.00 -0.26
N VAL A 169 -6.22 3.85 -1.18
CA VAL A 169 -6.21 4.53 -2.48
C VAL A 169 -6.20 3.52 -3.61
N SER A 170 -6.74 3.90 -4.78
CA SER A 170 -6.73 3.05 -5.96
C SER A 170 -6.82 3.89 -7.24
N ASP A 171 -6.39 3.30 -8.37
CA ASP A 171 -6.66 3.80 -9.73
C ASP A 171 -8.02 3.31 -10.26
N GLY A 172 -8.73 2.50 -9.48
CA GLY A 172 -10.00 1.87 -9.84
C GLY A 172 -9.86 0.65 -10.76
N LYS A 173 -8.64 0.13 -10.96
CA LYS A 173 -8.36 -1.04 -11.83
C LYS A 173 -7.48 -2.07 -11.13
N PHE A 174 -6.18 -1.87 -11.17
CA PHE A 174 -5.20 -2.85 -10.69
C PHE A 174 -4.41 -2.35 -9.50
N ILE A 175 -4.27 -1.03 -9.31
CA ILE A 175 -3.38 -0.44 -8.33
C ILE A 175 -4.18 -0.09 -7.07
N TYR A 176 -3.74 -0.64 -5.95
CA TYR A 176 -4.26 -0.40 -4.61
C TYR A 176 -3.14 0.02 -3.67
N GLY A 177 -3.47 0.82 -2.69
CA GLY A 177 -2.54 1.18 -1.61
C GLY A 177 -3.26 1.25 -0.28
N CYS A 178 -2.66 0.67 0.78
CA CYS A 178 -3.12 0.77 2.16
C CYS A 178 -2.12 1.58 2.98
N GLN A 179 -2.55 2.69 3.61
CA GLN A 179 -1.68 3.45 4.53
C GLN A 179 -1.43 2.71 5.83
N PHE A 180 -2.41 1.95 6.28
CA PHE A 180 -2.28 1.06 7.43
C PHE A 180 -1.50 -0.21 7.07
N HIS A 181 -1.17 -0.99 8.09
CA HIS A 181 -0.53 -2.29 7.95
C HIS A 181 -1.59 -3.40 8.02
N PRO A 182 -2.06 -3.95 6.90
CA PRO A 182 -3.06 -5.02 6.94
C PRO A 182 -2.56 -6.25 7.69
N GLU A 183 -1.26 -6.58 7.59
CA GLU A 183 -0.62 -7.69 8.31
C GLU A 183 -0.59 -7.48 9.85
N LYS A 184 -0.92 -6.27 10.33
CA LYS A 184 -1.02 -5.91 11.75
C LYS A 184 -2.42 -5.49 12.17
N SER A 185 -3.38 -5.52 11.26
CA SER A 185 -4.75 -5.02 11.48
C SER A 185 -5.75 -6.13 11.83
N GLY A 186 -5.29 -7.21 12.46
CA GLY A 186 -6.13 -8.29 12.96
C GLY A 186 -6.97 -8.94 11.86
N LYS A 187 -8.23 -9.26 12.19
CA LYS A 187 -9.15 -9.94 11.24
C LYS A 187 -9.48 -9.07 10.02
N THR A 188 -9.70 -7.78 10.23
CA THR A 188 -9.98 -6.81 9.14
C THR A 188 -8.83 -6.76 8.14
N GLY A 189 -7.60 -6.62 8.63
CA GLY A 189 -6.43 -6.58 7.77
C GLY A 189 -6.18 -7.89 7.04
N LEU A 190 -6.35 -9.02 7.71
CA LEU A 190 -6.24 -10.35 7.07
C LEU A 190 -7.31 -10.51 5.98
N LYS A 191 -8.54 -10.02 6.21
CA LYS A 191 -9.61 -10.07 5.20
C LYS A 191 -9.27 -9.23 3.98
N ILE A 192 -8.71 -8.04 4.16
CA ILE A 192 -8.24 -7.18 3.06
C ILE A 192 -7.12 -7.87 2.27
N LEU A 193 -6.14 -8.50 2.94
CA LEU A 193 -5.09 -9.26 2.26
C LEU A 193 -5.64 -10.49 1.53
N GLU A 194 -6.61 -11.20 2.12
CA GLU A 194 -7.30 -12.32 1.47
C GLU A 194 -8.01 -11.86 0.19
N ASN A 195 -8.75 -10.75 0.27
CA ASN A 195 -9.47 -10.19 -0.88
C ASN A 195 -8.50 -9.77 -1.98
N PHE A 196 -7.40 -9.09 -1.63
CA PHE A 196 -6.35 -8.76 -2.60
C PHE A 196 -5.75 -10.02 -3.24
N ALA A 197 -5.44 -11.03 -2.44
CA ALA A 197 -4.85 -12.28 -2.94
C ALA A 197 -5.80 -13.04 -3.88
N LYS A 198 -7.11 -12.98 -3.66
CA LYS A 198 -8.12 -13.57 -4.56
C LYS A 198 -8.14 -12.93 -5.93
N MET A 199 -7.91 -11.60 -6.02
CA MET A 199 -7.80 -10.92 -7.32
C MET A 199 -6.70 -11.52 -8.20
N SER A 200 -5.61 -12.06 -7.60
CA SER A 200 -4.55 -12.73 -8.36
C SER A 200 -4.97 -14.02 -9.04
N GLN A 201 -6.12 -14.59 -8.63
CA GLN A 201 -6.67 -15.84 -9.18
C GLN A 201 -7.72 -15.58 -10.27
N GLU A 202 -8.16 -14.33 -10.44
CA GLU A 202 -9.19 -13.91 -11.39
C GLU A 202 -8.60 -13.30 -12.67
N VAL A 203 -7.28 -13.13 -12.72
CA VAL A 203 -6.58 -12.65 -13.93
C VAL A 203 -6.40 -13.84 -14.88
N GLU A 204 -7.36 -14.06 -15.79
CA GLU A 204 -7.25 -14.91 -16.96
C GLU A 204 -6.77 -14.13 -18.18
#